data_1c295fab301e5c022a2877c397cb2d15
#
_entry.id   1c295fab301e5c022a2877c397cb2d15
#
_cell.length_a   1.000
_cell.length_b   1.000
_cell.length_c   1.000
_cell.angle_alpha   90.00
_cell.angle_beta   90.00
_cell.angle_gamma   90.00
#
_symmetry.space_group_name_H-M   'P 1'
#
loop_
_entity.id
_entity.type
_entity.pdbx_description
1 polymer ?
#
loop_
_entity_poly.entity_id
_entity_poly.type
_entity_poly.pdbx_seq_one_letter_code
_entity_poly.pdbx_strand_id
1 'polypeptide(L)'
;MYVDPPAPKPREPHETPPVSASGALDDPQRAWEFNPDYQRLVVAWNTVLPQLEALRTALDKAYGLAKSPQTWDAPVGERYVQDIREWRNRLAVYRHNVLTTISDEAADTPRWIPTTASAPHAFQ
;
A
#
# COMPACT_ATOMS: atom_id res chain seq x y z
N MET A 1 9.15 5.26 16.19
CA MET A 1 9.40 4.62 14.90
C MET A 1 8.18 3.82 14.46
N TYR A 2 7.85 3.91 13.21
CA TYR A 2 6.64 3.25 12.69
C TYR A 2 7.02 1.95 12.00
N VAL A 3 6.27 0.91 12.33
CA VAL A 3 6.42 -0.38 11.67
C VAL A 3 5.40 -0.44 10.53
N ASP A 4 5.84 -0.92 9.38
CA ASP A 4 4.93 -1.03 8.24
C ASP A 4 3.86 -2.06 8.53
N PRO A 5 2.60 -1.75 8.21
CA PRO A 5 1.53 -2.74 8.32
C PRO A 5 1.69 -3.80 7.23
N PRO A 6 0.99 -4.94 7.36
CA PRO A 6 1.08 -5.98 6.34
C PRO A 6 0.52 -5.50 5.01
N ALA A 7 1.23 -5.82 3.95
CA ALA A 7 0.81 -5.48 2.59
C ALA A 7 -0.38 -6.36 2.18
N PRO A 8 -1.26 -5.83 1.30
CA PRO A 8 -2.26 -6.69 0.70
C PRO A 8 -1.58 -7.83 -0.04
N LYS A 9 -2.14 -9.02 0.11
CA LYS A 9 -1.54 -10.20 -0.48
C LYS A 9 -2.07 -10.39 -1.90
N PRO A 10 -1.22 -10.25 -2.93
CA PRO A 10 -1.68 -10.42 -4.31
C PRO A 10 -2.05 -11.88 -4.58
N ARG A 11 -2.83 -12.07 -5.63
CA ARG A 11 -3.15 -13.42 -6.07
C ARG A 11 -1.89 -14.08 -6.60
N GLU A 12 -1.63 -15.28 -6.12
CA GLU A 12 -0.49 -16.05 -6.59
C GLU A 12 -0.85 -16.82 -7.86
N PRO A 13 0.14 -17.14 -8.71
CA PRO A 13 -0.17 -17.77 -10.00
C PRO A 13 -0.96 -19.07 -9.91
N HIS A 14 -0.74 -19.82 -8.86
CA HIS A 14 -1.41 -21.11 -8.71
C HIS A 14 -2.43 -21.13 -7.59
N GLU A 15 -2.76 -19.96 -7.10
CA GLU A 15 -3.72 -19.86 -5.99
C GLU A 15 -5.12 -20.19 -6.48
N THR A 16 -5.79 -21.06 -5.73
CA THR A 16 -7.17 -21.39 -6.02
C THR A 16 -8.09 -20.70 -5.03
N PRO A 17 -9.36 -20.48 -5.40
CA PRO A 17 -10.31 -19.89 -4.47
C PRO A 17 -10.50 -20.77 -3.24
N PRO A 18 -10.87 -20.15 -2.11
CA PRO A 18 -11.20 -20.93 -0.94
C PRO A 18 -12.51 -21.67 -1.20
N VAL A 19 -12.42 -22.95 -1.31
CA VAL A 19 -13.61 -23.77 -1.55
C VAL A 19 -13.90 -24.52 -0.28
N SER A 20 -15.03 -24.21 0.35
CA SER A 20 -15.50 -25.09 1.39
C SER A 20 -16.04 -26.34 0.71
N ALA A 21 -15.71 -27.48 1.26
CA ALA A 21 -16.10 -28.74 0.64
C ALA A 21 -17.61 -28.78 0.41
N SER A 22 -18.39 -28.33 1.39
CA SER A 22 -19.82 -28.37 1.27
C SER A 22 -20.32 -27.42 0.19
N GLY A 23 -19.74 -26.24 0.09
CA GLY A 23 -20.15 -25.29 -0.92
C GLY A 23 -19.89 -25.78 -2.32
N ALA A 24 -18.76 -26.43 -2.51
CA ALA A 24 -18.39 -26.92 -3.83
C ALA A 24 -19.32 -28.04 -4.29
N LEU A 25 -19.74 -28.86 -3.37
CA LEU A 25 -20.63 -29.97 -3.71
C LEU A 25 -22.06 -29.51 -3.93
N ASP A 26 -22.47 -28.52 -3.17
CA ASP A 26 -23.87 -28.07 -3.22
C ASP A 26 -24.15 -27.20 -4.41
N ASP A 27 -23.15 -26.48 -4.91
CA ASP A 27 -23.34 -25.56 -6.02
C ASP A 27 -22.13 -25.63 -6.96
N PRO A 28 -22.08 -26.66 -7.77
CA PRO A 28 -20.93 -26.85 -8.67
C PRO A 28 -20.81 -25.76 -9.73
N GLN A 29 -21.88 -24.97 -9.92
CA GLN A 29 -21.84 -23.91 -10.91
C GLN A 29 -21.41 -22.58 -10.34
N ARG A 30 -21.28 -22.49 -9.03
CA ARG A 30 -20.82 -21.27 -8.42
C ARG A 30 -19.33 -21.11 -8.69
N ALA A 31 -18.99 -20.02 -9.35
CA ALA A 31 -17.61 -19.71 -9.63
C ALA A 31 -17.13 -18.65 -8.64
N TRP A 32 -15.83 -18.59 -8.46
CA TRP A 32 -15.19 -17.59 -7.62
C TRP A 32 -14.26 -16.77 -8.47
N GLU A 33 -14.13 -15.51 -8.12
CA GLU A 33 -13.17 -14.63 -8.77
C GLU A 33 -12.38 -13.89 -7.71
N PHE A 34 -11.16 -13.51 -8.08
CA PHE A 34 -10.37 -12.67 -7.21
C PHE A 34 -11.03 -11.30 -7.17
N ASN A 35 -11.27 -10.80 -5.96
CA ASN A 35 -12.05 -9.58 -5.78
C ASN A 35 -11.35 -8.38 -6.46
N PRO A 36 -11.99 -7.74 -7.43
CA PRO A 36 -11.37 -6.57 -8.08
C PRO A 36 -11.08 -5.44 -7.10
N ASP A 37 -11.90 -5.28 -6.08
CA ASP A 37 -11.66 -4.26 -5.05
C ASP A 37 -10.38 -4.57 -4.29
N TYR A 38 -10.16 -5.84 -3.96
CA TYR A 38 -8.91 -6.24 -3.31
C TYR A 38 -7.72 -6.03 -4.24
N GLN A 39 -7.89 -6.35 -5.51
CA GLN A 39 -6.82 -6.15 -6.50
C GLN A 39 -6.44 -4.67 -6.61
N ARG A 40 -7.41 -3.77 -6.52
CA ARG A 40 -7.12 -2.33 -6.51
C ARG A 40 -6.24 -1.95 -5.32
N LEU A 41 -6.46 -2.57 -4.18
CA LEU A 41 -5.64 -2.31 -3.00
C LEU A 41 -4.21 -2.82 -3.19
N VAL A 42 -4.05 -3.97 -3.83
CA VAL A 42 -2.73 -4.49 -4.18
C VAL A 42 -2.00 -3.52 -5.10
N VAL A 43 -2.69 -3.05 -6.13
CA VAL A 43 -2.11 -2.10 -7.08
C VAL A 43 -1.76 -0.78 -6.38
N ALA A 44 -2.64 -0.30 -5.51
CA ALA A 44 -2.39 0.94 -4.78
C ALA A 44 -1.14 0.84 -3.92
N TRP A 45 -1.01 -0.26 -3.19
CA TRP A 45 0.18 -0.49 -2.37
C TRP A 45 1.44 -0.50 -3.23
N ASN A 46 1.42 -1.27 -4.30
CA ASN A 46 2.58 -1.43 -5.17
C ASN A 46 2.93 -0.14 -5.92
N THR A 47 1.96 0.74 -6.11
CA THR A 47 2.19 2.03 -6.76
C THR A 47 2.75 3.06 -5.78
N VAL A 48 2.19 3.10 -4.58
CA VAL A 48 2.52 4.13 -3.60
C VAL A 48 3.86 3.86 -2.92
N LEU A 49 4.12 2.60 -2.58
CA LEU A 49 5.30 2.27 -1.78
C LEU A 49 6.60 2.73 -2.43
N PRO A 50 6.86 2.45 -3.71
CA PRO A 50 8.12 2.94 -4.31
C PRO A 50 8.22 4.45 -4.33
N GLN A 51 7.10 5.15 -4.49
CA GLN A 51 7.10 6.61 -4.49
C GLN A 51 7.45 7.16 -3.11
N LEU A 52 6.91 6.55 -2.07
CA LEU A 52 7.23 6.94 -0.70
C LEU A 52 8.70 6.67 -0.39
N GLU A 53 9.22 5.54 -0.86
CA GLU A 53 10.64 5.24 -0.67
C GLU A 53 11.53 6.20 -1.45
N ALA A 54 11.12 6.61 -2.63
CA ALA A 54 11.87 7.59 -3.41
C ALA A 54 11.92 8.94 -2.69
N LEU A 55 10.80 9.37 -2.11
CA LEU A 55 10.76 10.60 -1.34
C LEU A 55 11.65 10.52 -0.11
N ARG A 56 11.61 9.40 0.58
CA ARG A 56 12.45 9.19 1.75
C ARG A 56 13.91 9.27 1.39
N THR A 57 14.30 8.61 0.30
CA THR A 57 15.68 8.63 -0.17
C THR A 57 16.12 10.05 -0.53
N ALA A 58 15.24 10.80 -1.20
CA ALA A 58 15.55 12.17 -1.58
C ALA A 58 15.74 13.06 -0.35
N LEU A 59 14.89 12.90 0.66
CA LEU A 59 15.01 13.68 1.88
C LEU A 59 16.25 13.28 2.68
N ASP A 60 16.58 11.99 2.73
CA ASP A 60 17.80 11.54 3.40
C ASP A 60 19.05 12.11 2.73
N LYS A 61 19.04 12.14 1.40
CA LYS A 61 20.16 12.73 0.65
C LYS A 61 20.26 14.23 0.90
N ALA A 62 19.11 14.91 0.86
CA ALA A 62 19.08 16.35 1.13
C ALA A 62 19.57 16.66 2.55
N TYR A 63 19.19 15.82 3.50
CA TYR A 63 19.61 15.99 4.89
C TYR A 63 21.14 15.85 5.00
N GLY A 64 21.69 14.83 4.35
CA GLY A 64 23.16 14.65 4.34
C GLY A 64 23.89 15.82 3.72
N LEU A 65 23.36 16.35 2.61
CA LEU A 65 23.96 17.51 1.96
C LEU A 65 23.85 18.77 2.83
N ALA A 66 22.70 18.96 3.48
CA ALA A 66 22.47 20.13 4.32
C ALA A 66 23.38 20.15 5.54
N LYS A 67 23.78 18.98 6.02
CA LYS A 67 24.68 18.86 7.17
C LYS A 67 26.13 19.08 6.80
N SER A 68 26.45 19.13 5.53
CA SER A 68 27.85 19.32 5.10
C SER A 68 28.29 20.73 5.47
N PRO A 69 29.39 20.88 6.24
CA PRO A 69 29.83 22.21 6.68
C PRO A 69 30.34 23.08 5.54
N GLN A 70 30.53 22.51 4.37
CA GLN A 70 31.04 23.26 3.21
C GLN A 70 29.89 23.75 2.32
N THR A 71 28.68 23.40 2.60
CA THR A 71 27.55 23.68 1.70
C THR A 71 26.91 25.02 2.01
N TRP A 72 26.80 25.40 3.30
CA TRP A 72 26.06 26.57 3.73
C TRP A 72 26.79 27.34 4.82
N ASP A 73 26.48 28.63 4.91
CA ASP A 73 26.83 29.39 6.11
C ASP A 73 26.08 28.79 7.29
N ALA A 74 26.70 28.85 8.48
CA ALA A 74 26.19 28.15 9.65
C ALA A 74 24.72 28.46 9.98
N PRO A 75 24.28 29.74 10.03
CA PRO A 75 22.88 30.01 10.40
C PRO A 75 21.89 29.49 9.36
N VAL A 76 22.21 29.61 8.07
CA VAL A 76 21.35 29.15 6.99
C VAL A 76 21.33 27.62 6.99
N GLY A 77 22.50 27.01 7.19
CA GLY A 77 22.59 25.56 7.21
C GLY A 77 21.82 24.93 8.33
N GLU A 78 21.89 25.53 9.52
CA GLU A 78 21.14 25.02 10.67
C GLU A 78 19.64 25.04 10.43
N ARG A 79 19.15 26.13 9.87
CA ARG A 79 17.72 26.25 9.58
C ARG A 79 17.31 25.25 8.54
N TYR A 80 18.10 25.07 7.50
CA TYR A 80 17.80 24.13 6.45
C TYR A 80 17.76 22.69 6.97
N VAL A 81 18.72 22.35 7.84
CA VAL A 81 18.74 21.03 8.47
C VAL A 81 17.47 20.79 9.29
N GLN A 82 17.05 21.80 10.04
CA GLN A 82 15.82 21.67 10.83
C GLN A 82 14.60 21.48 9.96
N ASP A 83 14.51 22.23 8.87
CA ASP A 83 13.38 22.13 7.95
C ASP A 83 13.32 20.74 7.32
N ILE A 84 14.46 20.22 6.90
CA ILE A 84 14.50 18.87 6.31
C ILE A 84 14.16 17.81 7.35
N ARG A 85 14.66 17.98 8.57
CA ARG A 85 14.32 17.04 9.65
C ARG A 85 12.81 17.01 9.87
N GLU A 86 12.16 18.16 9.87
CA GLU A 86 10.73 18.24 10.02
C GLU A 86 10.01 17.56 8.86
N TRP A 87 10.45 17.79 7.63
CA TRP A 87 9.86 17.11 6.47
C TRP A 87 10.03 15.61 6.52
N ARG A 88 11.20 15.13 6.99
CA ARG A 88 11.40 13.69 7.16
C ARG A 88 10.42 13.10 8.17
N ASN A 89 10.19 13.83 9.27
CA ASN A 89 9.24 13.37 10.28
C ASN A 89 7.81 13.35 9.73
N ARG A 90 7.45 14.39 8.99
CA ARG A 90 6.12 14.44 8.36
C ARG A 90 5.94 13.32 7.34
N LEU A 91 6.97 13.04 6.58
CA LEU A 91 6.90 11.95 5.61
C LEU A 91 6.73 10.60 6.31
N ALA A 92 7.41 10.40 7.43
CA ALA A 92 7.27 9.14 8.17
C ALA A 92 5.84 8.94 8.66
N VAL A 93 5.22 9.99 9.17
CA VAL A 93 3.81 9.94 9.60
C VAL A 93 2.89 9.71 8.41
N TYR A 94 3.11 10.43 7.33
CA TYR A 94 2.30 10.31 6.14
C TYR A 94 2.38 8.90 5.55
N ARG A 95 3.59 8.38 5.45
CA ARG A 95 3.82 7.02 4.95
C ARG A 95 3.06 6.01 5.79
N HIS A 96 3.20 6.11 7.11
CA HIS A 96 2.51 5.21 8.01
C HIS A 96 1.00 5.28 7.82
N ASN A 97 0.46 6.48 7.71
CA ASN A 97 -0.99 6.67 7.56
C ASN A 97 -1.50 6.09 6.24
N VAL A 98 -0.78 6.35 5.15
CA VAL A 98 -1.20 5.84 3.85
C VAL A 98 -1.16 4.32 3.83
N LEU A 99 -0.05 3.74 4.28
CA LEU A 99 0.09 2.28 4.25
C LEU A 99 -0.91 1.60 5.20
N THR A 100 -1.15 2.20 6.36
CA THR A 100 -2.13 1.67 7.30
C THR A 100 -3.54 1.70 6.73
N THR A 101 -3.88 2.79 6.04
CA THR A 101 -5.19 2.90 5.42
C THR A 101 -5.41 1.79 4.39
N ILE A 102 -4.41 1.54 3.54
CA ILE A 102 -4.52 0.47 2.55
C ILE A 102 -4.59 -0.90 3.23
N SER A 103 -3.73 -1.11 4.24
CA SER A 103 -3.69 -2.38 4.94
C SER A 103 -5.00 -2.69 5.66
N ASP A 104 -5.56 -1.68 6.34
CA ASP A 104 -6.81 -1.86 7.07
C ASP A 104 -7.95 -2.15 6.11
N GLU A 105 -8.00 -1.45 5.00
CA GLU A 105 -9.02 -1.69 3.99
C GLU A 105 -8.88 -3.10 3.43
N ALA A 106 -7.66 -3.54 3.19
CA ALA A 106 -7.40 -4.89 2.69
C ALA A 106 -7.84 -5.95 3.70
N ALA A 107 -7.64 -5.68 4.99
CA ALA A 107 -8.05 -6.63 6.02
C ALA A 107 -9.56 -6.80 6.06
N ASP A 108 -10.30 -5.78 5.67
CA ASP A 108 -11.75 -5.80 5.68
C ASP A 108 -12.36 -6.23 4.34
N THR A 109 -11.52 -6.46 3.33
CA THR A 109 -11.98 -6.77 1.98
C THR A 109 -11.65 -8.23 1.67
N PRO A 110 -12.62 -9.06 1.33
CA PRO A 110 -12.33 -10.44 0.97
C PRO A 110 -11.53 -10.51 -0.32
N ARG A 111 -10.56 -11.42 -0.34
CA ARG A 111 -9.72 -11.60 -1.53
C ARG A 111 -10.48 -12.33 -2.63
N TRP A 112 -11.35 -13.24 -2.27
CA TRP A 112 -12.13 -14.03 -3.22
C TRP A 112 -13.60 -13.77 -2.98
N ILE A 113 -14.34 -13.60 -4.06
CA ILE A 113 -15.79 -13.40 -3.99
C ILE A 113 -16.45 -14.31 -5.00
N PRO A 114 -17.73 -14.66 -4.76
CA PRO A 114 -18.47 -15.42 -5.75
C PRO A 114 -18.66 -14.59 -7.01
N THR A 115 -18.53 -15.24 -8.14
CA THR A 115 -18.77 -14.58 -9.41
C THR A 115 -20.25 -14.30 -9.54
N THR A 116 -20.59 -13.07 -9.88
CA THR A 116 -21.96 -12.68 -10.11
C THR A 116 -22.27 -12.59 -11.59
N ALA A 117 -21.63 -13.47 -12.36
CA ALA A 117 -21.81 -13.46 -13.79
C ALA A 117 -23.24 -13.67 -14.21
N SER A 118 -23.98 -14.36 -13.39
CA SER A 118 -25.41 -14.54 -13.62
C SER A 118 -26.20 -13.28 -13.37
N ALA A 119 -25.64 -12.35 -12.66
CA ALA A 119 -26.31 -11.10 -12.44
C ALA A 119 -26.30 -10.32 -13.73
N PRO A 120 -27.33 -10.08 -14.24
CA PRO A 120 -27.37 -9.50 -15.57
C PRO A 120 -27.28 -8.00 -15.57
N HIS A 121 -26.74 -8.48 -15.45
CA HIS A 121 -26.70 -7.52 -15.40
C HIS A 121 -27.00 -6.72 -15.94
N ALA A 122 -26.81 -7.21 -15.76
CA ALA A 122 -27.05 -6.79 -16.06
C ALA A 122 -27.50 -5.92 -16.45
N PHE A 123 -27.51 -6.00 -16.60
CA PHE A 123 -27.94 -5.26 -16.87
C PHE A 123 -28.30 -4.59 -17.24
N GLN A 124 -28.43 -4.89 -17.26
CA GLN A 124 -28.78 -4.25 -17.56
C GLN A 124 -29.04 -3.60 -17.84
#